data_5a051986eea20ee39aeec73a188fe64b
#
_entry.id   5a051986eea20ee39aeec73a188fe64b
#
_cell.length_a   1.000
_cell.length_b   1.000
_cell.length_c   1.000
_cell.angle_alpha   90.00
_cell.angle_beta   90.00
_cell.angle_gamma   90.00
#
_symmetry.space_group_name_H-M   'P 1'
#
loop_
_entity.id
_entity.type
_entity.pdbx_description
1 polymer ?
#
loop_
_entity_poly.entity_id
_entity_poly.type
_entity_poly.pdbx_seq_one_letter_code
_entity_poly.pdbx_strand_id
1 'polypeptide(L)'
;MKTLLSPEKWVLDLYPYICSNSELKKLSNYIITAQTDTEIILLHTITWSIFSFTKEEYNNILSNKKLMEYKIVIPEDFDESEIANKVYLKRITPPSLPTYEYINGYVILTTTSCNARCFYCYESNLNKTETMTKKTADDLIQFMIKHRFGNQPLSIQWFGGEPLLNQRIIDYIVDRLNELEIPFTSTMISNAFLLNEETIEKLEKWKLKSIQVTLDGINDDYNKAKNYVYTDVDAYLTVINNIHNLLEKTNVSVSIRINANTDNINNLYEDIKFLKEEFKDYLQQKLSIYVAPLFGYLDETYEPINDFWNKLEALQEIVNVSPLNCCDTSLNKGTFKRERIDGYCMAYKGMGVVVTPKGIIAPCEHIKEEDYLGDIVNGITNIDVIKKWQYFDGNEIDFCKKNKCPYHPMCAKFYHCNTTTVCEIPEQKYLRLKKASDKLLRTKIFYDAKIEQIINDQTHS
;
A
#
# COMPACT_ATOMS: atom_id res chain seq x y z
N MET A 1 10.33 -27.92 -16.15
CA MET A 1 10.62 -26.51 -15.79
C MET A 1 10.15 -25.56 -16.88
N LYS A 2 9.28 -24.63 -16.53
CA LYS A 2 8.79 -23.57 -17.41
C LYS A 2 9.34 -22.23 -16.94
N THR A 3 9.87 -21.40 -17.84
CA THR A 3 10.32 -20.05 -17.52
C THR A 3 9.15 -19.09 -17.71
N LEU A 4 8.70 -18.47 -16.62
CA LEU A 4 7.62 -17.49 -16.61
C LEU A 4 8.14 -16.05 -16.76
N LEU A 5 9.32 -15.78 -16.21
CA LEU A 5 10.06 -14.53 -16.37
C LEU A 5 11.56 -14.83 -16.39
N SER A 6 12.24 -14.41 -17.46
CA SER A 6 13.70 -14.64 -17.60
C SER A 6 14.53 -13.75 -16.68
N PRO A 7 15.75 -14.15 -16.30
CA PRO A 7 16.67 -13.33 -15.52
C PRO A 7 17.00 -11.99 -16.17
N GLU A 8 17.30 -10.98 -15.33
CA GLU A 8 17.87 -9.72 -15.80
C GLU A 8 19.34 -9.92 -16.17
N LYS A 9 19.70 -9.66 -17.43
CA LYS A 9 21.05 -9.89 -17.94
C LYS A 9 22.12 -9.12 -17.17
N TRP A 10 21.89 -7.83 -16.86
CA TRP A 10 22.84 -7.01 -16.13
C TRP A 10 23.12 -7.53 -14.71
N VAL A 11 22.19 -8.28 -14.13
CA VAL A 11 22.38 -8.92 -12.82
C VAL A 11 23.25 -10.14 -12.95
N LEU A 12 23.08 -10.95 -13.99
CA LEU A 12 23.93 -12.11 -14.25
C LEU A 12 25.39 -11.69 -14.43
N ASP A 13 25.63 -10.53 -15.04
CA ASP A 13 26.96 -9.96 -15.26
C ASP A 13 27.65 -9.51 -13.94
N LEU A 14 26.92 -9.37 -12.83
CA LEU A 14 27.49 -9.07 -11.51
C LEU A 14 28.12 -10.30 -10.83
N TYR A 15 27.72 -11.50 -11.24
CA TYR A 15 28.28 -12.72 -10.67
C TYR A 15 29.68 -12.93 -11.24
N PRO A 16 30.69 -13.14 -10.37
CA PRO A 16 32.01 -13.48 -10.84
C PRO A 16 31.97 -14.80 -11.64
N TYR A 17 32.97 -14.99 -12.48
CA TYR A 17 33.15 -16.30 -13.08
C TYR A 17 33.44 -17.30 -11.95
N ILE A 18 32.42 -18.06 -11.58
CA ILE A 18 32.52 -19.04 -10.49
C ILE A 18 33.19 -20.29 -11.06
N CYS A 19 34.50 -20.32 -10.96
CA CYS A 19 35.20 -21.58 -11.03
C CYS A 19 34.91 -22.36 -9.73
N SER A 20 33.83 -23.12 -9.70
CA SER A 20 33.53 -23.93 -8.53
C SER A 20 34.41 -25.17 -8.52
N ASN A 21 35.34 -25.21 -7.60
CA ASN A 21 35.99 -26.48 -7.18
C ASN A 21 35.04 -27.25 -6.23
N SER A 22 33.93 -26.67 -5.83
CA SER A 22 32.94 -27.32 -4.97
C SER A 22 32.03 -28.21 -5.80
N GLU A 23 32.02 -29.49 -5.51
CA GLU A 23 31.06 -30.47 -6.06
C GLU A 23 29.67 -30.26 -5.44
N LEU A 24 29.60 -29.64 -4.24
CA LEU A 24 28.36 -29.38 -3.52
C LEU A 24 27.69 -28.12 -4.02
N LYS A 25 26.37 -28.20 -4.21
CA LYS A 25 25.51 -27.12 -4.70
C LYS A 25 24.34 -26.90 -3.79
N LYS A 26 23.86 -25.65 -3.75
CA LYS A 26 22.65 -25.22 -3.04
C LYS A 26 21.80 -24.33 -3.91
N LEU A 27 20.56 -24.13 -3.50
CA LEU A 27 19.74 -23.04 -3.98
C LEU A 27 20.24 -21.71 -3.40
N SER A 28 20.12 -20.65 -4.19
CA SER A 28 20.33 -19.28 -3.71
C SER A 28 19.51 -19.01 -2.43
N ASN A 29 20.07 -18.25 -1.50
CA ASN A 29 19.33 -17.80 -0.30
C ASN A 29 18.22 -16.78 -0.64
N TYR A 30 18.22 -16.24 -1.84
CA TYR A 30 17.32 -15.17 -2.30
C TYR A 30 16.17 -15.70 -3.15
N ILE A 31 15.53 -16.76 -2.64
CA ILE A 31 14.41 -17.44 -3.30
C ILE A 31 13.15 -17.30 -2.45
N ILE A 32 12.05 -17.01 -3.11
CA ILE A 32 10.69 -17.07 -2.56
C ILE A 32 9.93 -18.10 -3.39
N THR A 33 9.24 -19.01 -2.73
CA THR A 33 8.45 -20.03 -3.39
C THR A 33 6.95 -19.87 -3.07
N ALA A 34 6.11 -20.28 -4.01
CA ALA A 34 4.70 -20.51 -3.81
C ALA A 34 4.35 -21.86 -4.41
N GLN A 35 3.29 -22.49 -3.95
CA GLN A 35 2.90 -23.83 -4.37
C GLN A 35 1.41 -23.87 -4.72
N THR A 36 1.12 -24.51 -5.86
CA THR A 36 -0.23 -24.99 -6.22
C THR A 36 -0.33 -26.50 -5.94
N ASP A 37 -1.46 -27.11 -6.22
CA ASP A 37 -1.64 -28.56 -6.08
C ASP A 37 -0.64 -29.34 -6.97
N THR A 38 -0.27 -28.81 -8.12
CA THR A 38 0.51 -29.50 -9.15
C THR A 38 1.90 -28.92 -9.38
N GLU A 39 2.13 -27.66 -9.07
CA GLU A 39 3.37 -26.95 -9.41
C GLU A 39 3.96 -26.20 -8.21
N ILE A 40 5.28 -26.03 -8.26
CA ILE A 40 6.02 -25.11 -7.38
C ILE A 40 6.50 -23.94 -8.24
N ILE A 41 6.18 -22.71 -7.82
CA ILE A 41 6.60 -21.46 -8.46
C ILE A 41 7.78 -20.92 -7.64
N LEU A 42 8.86 -20.58 -8.30
CA LEU A 42 10.07 -20.04 -7.71
C LEU A 42 10.35 -18.64 -8.26
N LEU A 43 10.45 -17.67 -7.37
CA LEU A 43 10.93 -16.33 -7.65
C LEU A 43 12.38 -16.20 -7.10
N HIS A 44 13.34 -15.93 -7.97
CA HIS A 44 14.69 -15.55 -7.57
C HIS A 44 14.79 -14.03 -7.53
N THR A 45 14.88 -13.46 -6.33
CA THR A 45 14.75 -12.03 -6.11
C THR A 45 15.95 -11.21 -6.56
N ILE A 46 17.16 -11.80 -6.58
CA ILE A 46 18.34 -11.13 -7.13
C ILE A 46 18.17 -10.91 -8.64
N THR A 47 17.94 -11.98 -9.42
CA THR A 47 17.84 -11.88 -10.89
C THR A 47 16.44 -11.46 -11.37
N TRP A 48 15.49 -11.38 -10.45
CA TRP A 48 14.07 -11.13 -10.74
C TRP A 48 13.52 -12.04 -11.82
N SER A 49 13.73 -13.32 -11.63
CA SER A 49 13.28 -14.36 -12.55
C SER A 49 12.30 -15.31 -11.88
N ILE A 50 11.37 -15.84 -12.67
CA ILE A 50 10.29 -16.68 -12.16
C ILE A 50 10.20 -17.94 -12.99
N PHE A 51 10.11 -19.08 -12.30
CA PHE A 51 10.02 -20.39 -12.89
C PHE A 51 8.90 -21.19 -12.25
N SER A 52 8.37 -22.13 -13.01
CA SER A 52 7.41 -23.13 -12.52
C SER A 52 7.98 -24.53 -12.77
N PHE A 53 7.77 -25.41 -11.82
CA PHE A 53 8.26 -26.77 -11.79
C PHE A 53 7.14 -27.72 -11.36
N THR A 54 7.12 -28.92 -11.92
CA THR A 54 6.40 -30.01 -11.25
C THR A 54 7.11 -30.37 -9.95
N LYS A 55 6.43 -31.05 -9.03
CA LYS A 55 7.05 -31.50 -7.76
C LYS A 55 8.28 -32.38 -7.99
N GLU A 56 8.24 -33.25 -8.99
CA GLU A 56 9.37 -34.10 -9.36
C GLU A 56 10.57 -33.30 -9.89
N GLU A 57 10.34 -32.34 -10.77
CA GLU A 57 11.39 -31.46 -11.29
C GLU A 57 12.04 -30.63 -10.16
N TYR A 58 11.24 -30.17 -9.20
CA TYR A 58 11.74 -29.40 -8.06
C TYR A 58 12.62 -30.24 -7.13
N ASN A 59 12.27 -31.51 -6.90
CA ASN A 59 13.09 -32.42 -6.09
C ASN A 59 14.49 -32.63 -6.69
N ASN A 60 14.64 -32.50 -8.01
CA ASN A 60 15.90 -32.64 -8.72
C ASN A 60 16.53 -31.30 -9.14
N ILE A 61 16.09 -30.19 -8.53
CA ILE A 61 16.41 -28.82 -8.95
C ILE A 61 17.92 -28.52 -8.98
N LEU A 62 18.69 -29.08 -8.05
CA LEU A 62 20.14 -28.82 -7.92
C LEU A 62 20.96 -29.36 -9.09
N SER A 63 20.43 -30.31 -9.86
CA SER A 63 21.11 -30.86 -11.05
C SER A 63 20.82 -30.07 -12.33
N ASN A 64 19.94 -29.07 -12.29
CA ASN A 64 19.51 -28.36 -13.47
C ASN A 64 20.56 -27.35 -13.96
N LYS A 65 21.19 -27.64 -15.11
CA LYS A 65 22.23 -26.81 -15.71
C LYS A 65 21.78 -25.38 -16.01
N LYS A 66 20.58 -25.22 -16.50
CA LYS A 66 20.02 -23.88 -16.83
C LYS A 66 19.85 -22.99 -15.59
N LEU A 67 19.49 -23.57 -14.45
CA LEU A 67 19.42 -22.85 -13.20
C LEU A 67 20.80 -22.47 -12.64
N MET A 68 21.85 -23.24 -12.95
CA MET A 68 23.24 -22.86 -12.65
C MET A 68 23.69 -21.67 -13.50
N GLU A 69 23.36 -21.67 -14.80
CA GLU A 69 23.61 -20.52 -15.68
C GLU A 69 22.87 -19.26 -15.19
N TYR A 70 21.68 -19.42 -14.68
CA TYR A 70 20.85 -18.34 -14.15
C TYR A 70 21.16 -17.95 -12.70
N LYS A 71 22.19 -18.58 -12.08
CA LYS A 71 22.64 -18.28 -10.71
C LYS A 71 21.59 -18.56 -9.63
N ILE A 72 20.67 -19.44 -9.89
CA ILE A 72 19.65 -19.92 -8.96
C ILE A 72 20.16 -21.12 -8.18
N VAL A 73 20.92 -21.97 -8.83
CA VAL A 73 21.74 -23.03 -8.23
C VAL A 73 23.19 -22.55 -8.23
N ILE A 74 23.79 -22.51 -7.07
CA ILE A 74 25.11 -21.94 -6.82
C ILE A 74 25.99 -22.95 -6.01
N PRO A 75 27.33 -22.77 -5.97
CA PRO A 75 28.19 -23.53 -5.07
C PRO A 75 27.77 -23.33 -3.59
N GLU A 76 27.95 -24.37 -2.78
CA GLU A 76 27.54 -24.37 -1.37
C GLU A 76 28.20 -23.25 -0.56
N ASP A 77 29.46 -22.95 -0.84
CA ASP A 77 30.31 -21.97 -0.18
C ASP A 77 30.17 -20.55 -0.71
N PHE A 78 29.41 -20.34 -1.79
CA PHE A 78 29.26 -19.01 -2.39
C PHE A 78 28.31 -18.12 -1.59
N ASP A 79 28.78 -16.90 -1.24
CA ASP A 79 27.96 -15.87 -0.58
C ASP A 79 27.51 -14.79 -1.57
N GLU A 80 26.20 -14.69 -1.77
CA GLU A 80 25.55 -13.75 -2.70
C GLU A 80 25.21 -12.40 -2.06
N SER A 81 25.45 -12.20 -0.77
CA SER A 81 24.94 -11.06 -0.02
C SER A 81 25.40 -9.71 -0.58
N GLU A 82 26.64 -9.64 -1.08
CA GLU A 82 27.16 -8.43 -1.74
C GLU A 82 26.46 -8.15 -3.08
N ILE A 83 26.18 -9.20 -3.85
CA ILE A 83 25.44 -9.05 -5.13
C ILE A 83 24.02 -8.60 -4.85
N ALA A 84 23.34 -9.24 -3.89
CA ALA A 84 21.99 -8.88 -3.47
C ALA A 84 21.92 -7.40 -3.06
N ASN A 85 22.93 -6.93 -2.32
CA ASN A 85 22.99 -5.52 -1.91
C ASN A 85 23.22 -4.57 -3.08
N LYS A 86 24.14 -4.88 -3.99
CA LYS A 86 24.35 -4.07 -5.21
C LYS A 86 23.09 -3.98 -6.06
N VAL A 87 22.40 -5.11 -6.21
CA VAL A 87 21.13 -5.16 -6.94
C VAL A 87 20.06 -4.33 -6.25
N TYR A 88 19.94 -4.47 -4.91
CA TYR A 88 19.03 -3.67 -4.11
C TYR A 88 19.26 -2.16 -4.31
N LEU A 89 20.48 -1.68 -4.07
CA LEU A 89 20.83 -0.27 -4.22
C LEU A 89 20.51 0.24 -5.62
N LYS A 90 20.86 -0.52 -6.67
CA LYS A 90 20.56 -0.10 -8.04
C LYS A 90 19.06 -0.03 -8.34
N ARG A 91 18.25 -0.91 -7.74
CA ARG A 91 16.79 -0.91 -7.95
C ARG A 91 16.06 0.16 -7.18
N ILE A 92 16.55 0.52 -5.98
CA ILE A 92 15.92 1.54 -5.15
C ILE A 92 16.43 2.94 -5.41
N THR A 93 17.68 3.10 -5.85
CA THR A 93 18.23 4.43 -6.16
C THR A 93 17.51 4.97 -7.39
N PRO A 94 16.78 6.08 -7.27
CA PRO A 94 16.16 6.71 -8.42
C PRO A 94 17.26 7.26 -9.34
N PRO A 95 17.00 7.32 -10.66
CA PRO A 95 17.97 7.85 -11.62
C PRO A 95 18.32 9.33 -11.35
N SER A 96 17.43 10.05 -10.68
CA SER A 96 17.64 11.42 -10.19
C SER A 96 16.84 11.63 -8.91
N LEU A 97 17.27 12.57 -8.06
CA LEU A 97 16.43 13.03 -6.95
C LEU A 97 15.12 13.59 -7.52
N PRO A 98 13.95 13.28 -6.93
CA PRO A 98 12.74 14.00 -7.28
C PRO A 98 12.94 15.48 -6.99
N THR A 99 12.67 16.26 -7.99
CA THR A 99 12.76 17.72 -7.90
C THR A 99 11.47 18.32 -7.33
N TYR A 100 10.41 17.53 -7.24
CA TYR A 100 9.04 18.02 -7.00
C TYR A 100 8.64 19.14 -7.99
N GLU A 101 9.29 19.15 -9.15
CA GLU A 101 8.96 20.10 -10.21
C GLU A 101 7.53 19.90 -10.70
N TYR A 102 7.13 18.63 -10.81
CA TYR A 102 5.79 18.23 -11.23
C TYR A 102 5.11 17.42 -10.15
N ILE A 103 4.01 17.97 -9.62
CA ILE A 103 3.20 17.36 -8.56
C ILE A 103 1.76 17.26 -9.04
N ASN A 104 1.25 16.03 -9.19
CA ASN A 104 -0.14 15.79 -9.56
C ASN A 104 -0.95 15.15 -8.43
N GLY A 105 -0.31 14.64 -7.38
CA GLY A 105 -0.96 14.01 -6.22
C GLY A 105 -0.97 14.94 -5.00
N TYR A 106 -2.15 15.15 -4.42
CA TYR A 106 -2.31 16.01 -3.26
C TYR A 106 -3.17 15.32 -2.20
N VAL A 107 -2.62 15.10 -1.02
CA VAL A 107 -3.40 14.76 0.18
C VAL A 107 -3.64 16.08 0.92
N ILE A 108 -4.88 16.53 0.95
CA ILE A 108 -5.24 17.84 1.50
C ILE A 108 -5.93 17.63 2.86
N LEU A 109 -5.26 18.06 3.92
CA LEU A 109 -5.85 18.13 5.24
C LEU A 109 -6.70 19.41 5.31
N THR A 110 -8.01 19.26 5.17
CA THR A 110 -8.92 20.40 5.22
C THR A 110 -9.02 20.99 6.64
N THR A 111 -8.80 20.15 7.64
CA THR A 111 -8.76 20.49 9.06
C THR A 111 -8.03 19.42 9.86
N THR A 112 -7.45 19.78 11.00
CA THR A 112 -6.95 18.82 11.99
C THR A 112 -8.03 18.44 13.02
N SER A 113 -9.17 19.12 13.01
CA SER A 113 -10.30 18.80 13.89
C SER A 113 -10.98 17.49 13.49
N CYS A 114 -11.45 16.76 14.47
CA CYS A 114 -12.22 15.53 14.26
C CYS A 114 -13.40 15.48 15.24
N ASN A 115 -14.50 14.87 14.81
CA ASN A 115 -15.67 14.61 15.64
C ASN A 115 -15.58 13.28 16.42
N ALA A 116 -14.51 12.50 16.21
CA ALA A 116 -14.21 11.28 16.94
C ALA A 116 -12.94 11.44 17.82
N ARG A 117 -12.77 10.55 18.79
CA ARG A 117 -11.63 10.49 19.72
C ARG A 117 -11.10 9.06 19.79
N CYS A 118 -10.79 8.48 18.61
CA CYS A 118 -10.28 7.12 18.51
C CYS A 118 -9.01 6.95 19.35
N PHE A 119 -8.93 5.87 20.14
CA PHE A 119 -7.78 5.62 21.02
C PHE A 119 -6.46 5.43 20.27
N TYR A 120 -6.54 4.98 19.02
CA TYR A 120 -5.39 4.69 18.15
C TYR A 120 -5.03 5.84 17.20
N CYS A 121 -5.64 7.00 17.33
CA CYS A 121 -5.46 8.10 16.37
C CYS A 121 -4.01 8.60 16.36
N TYR A 122 -3.28 8.39 15.29
CA TYR A 122 -1.90 8.85 15.15
C TYR A 122 -1.77 10.39 15.10
N GLU A 123 -2.87 11.07 14.75
CA GLU A 123 -2.97 12.53 14.83
C GLU A 123 -3.32 13.04 16.24
N SER A 124 -3.39 12.17 17.26
CA SER A 124 -3.76 12.57 18.62
C SER A 124 -2.86 13.67 19.21
N ASN A 125 -1.60 13.72 18.77
CA ASN A 125 -0.60 14.69 19.20
C ASN A 125 -0.60 15.97 18.35
N LEU A 126 -1.37 16.03 17.25
CA LEU A 126 -1.49 17.24 16.44
C LEU A 126 -2.43 18.24 17.11
N ASN A 127 -2.19 19.53 16.86
CA ASN A 127 -3.13 20.58 17.26
C ASN A 127 -4.44 20.40 16.48
N LYS A 128 -5.49 19.93 17.17
CA LYS A 128 -6.80 19.62 16.59
C LYS A 128 -7.71 20.83 16.35
N THR A 129 -7.16 22.01 16.22
CA THR A 129 -7.91 23.25 16.06
C THR A 129 -7.65 23.97 14.74
N GLU A 130 -6.77 23.42 13.91
CA GLU A 130 -6.40 24.05 12.66
C GLU A 130 -7.44 23.73 11.56
N THR A 131 -7.83 24.76 10.83
CA THR A 131 -8.80 24.64 9.74
C THR A 131 -8.32 25.48 8.56
N MET A 132 -8.31 24.88 7.38
CA MET A 132 -7.88 25.54 6.15
C MET A 132 -8.80 26.73 5.84
N THR A 133 -8.21 27.87 5.57
CA THR A 133 -8.90 29.11 5.20
C THR A 133 -9.03 29.23 3.68
N LYS A 134 -9.93 30.12 3.20
CA LYS A 134 -10.02 30.43 1.77
C LYS A 134 -8.69 30.97 1.22
N LYS A 135 -7.98 31.80 2.02
CA LYS A 135 -6.67 32.30 1.61
C LYS A 135 -5.68 31.14 1.41
N THR A 136 -5.63 30.21 2.35
CA THR A 136 -4.75 29.03 2.21
C THR A 136 -5.16 28.18 0.99
N ALA A 137 -6.45 28.05 0.72
CA ALA A 137 -6.94 27.34 -0.47
C ALA A 137 -6.54 28.03 -1.78
N ASP A 138 -6.60 29.38 -1.85
CA ASP A 138 -6.15 30.15 -3.01
C ASP A 138 -4.64 29.97 -3.24
N ASP A 139 -3.84 30.07 -2.17
CA ASP A 139 -2.39 29.86 -2.24
C ASP A 139 -2.07 28.41 -2.69
N LEU A 140 -2.84 27.41 -2.21
CA LEU A 140 -2.72 26.01 -2.64
C LEU A 140 -3.05 25.84 -4.13
N ILE A 141 -4.11 26.46 -4.62
CA ILE A 141 -4.48 26.39 -6.03
C ILE A 141 -3.39 27.02 -6.91
N GLN A 142 -2.79 28.14 -6.51
CA GLN A 142 -1.65 28.72 -7.21
C GLN A 142 -0.44 27.78 -7.22
N PHE A 143 -0.17 27.11 -6.09
CA PHE A 143 0.87 26.09 -6.00
C PHE A 143 0.60 24.91 -6.94
N MET A 144 -0.64 24.41 -7.00
CA MET A 144 -1.05 23.34 -7.91
C MET A 144 -0.85 23.74 -9.38
N ILE A 145 -1.24 24.97 -9.77
CA ILE A 145 -1.07 25.48 -11.13
C ILE A 145 0.42 25.51 -11.51
N LYS A 146 1.26 26.01 -10.61
CA LYS A 146 2.71 26.13 -10.85
C LYS A 146 3.39 24.78 -11.03
N HIS A 147 2.96 23.75 -10.29
CA HIS A 147 3.61 22.45 -10.27
C HIS A 147 2.90 21.39 -11.12
N ARG A 148 1.84 21.74 -11.84
CA ARG A 148 1.09 20.79 -12.68
C ARG A 148 1.86 20.44 -13.94
N PHE A 149 1.87 19.16 -14.31
CA PHE A 149 2.46 18.71 -15.56
C PHE A 149 1.44 18.80 -16.72
N GLY A 150 1.56 19.82 -17.55
CA GLY A 150 0.69 20.03 -18.71
C GLY A 150 -0.81 20.01 -18.34
N ASN A 151 -1.61 19.26 -19.10
CA ASN A 151 -3.04 19.07 -18.85
C ASN A 151 -3.37 17.78 -18.08
N GLN A 152 -2.42 17.15 -17.44
CA GLN A 152 -2.66 15.97 -16.62
C GLN A 152 -3.63 16.29 -15.49
N PRO A 153 -4.60 15.39 -15.20
CA PRO A 153 -5.54 15.61 -14.11
C PRO A 153 -4.82 15.55 -12.77
N LEU A 154 -5.24 16.38 -11.83
CA LEU A 154 -4.82 16.30 -10.44
C LEU A 154 -5.52 15.12 -9.76
N SER A 155 -4.81 14.43 -8.90
CA SER A 155 -5.33 13.42 -7.98
C SER A 155 -5.40 14.03 -6.58
N ILE A 156 -6.59 14.24 -6.05
CA ILE A 156 -6.80 14.87 -4.75
C ILE A 156 -7.35 13.82 -3.79
N GLN A 157 -6.75 13.73 -2.61
CA GLN A 157 -7.30 12.97 -1.50
C GLN A 157 -7.70 13.93 -0.38
N TRP A 158 -8.99 13.99 -0.10
CA TRP A 158 -9.50 14.74 1.04
C TRP A 158 -9.22 13.98 2.32
N PHE A 159 -8.56 14.64 3.25
CA PHE A 159 -8.04 14.04 4.47
C PHE A 159 -8.03 15.04 5.63
N GLY A 160 -7.49 14.64 6.79
CA GLY A 160 -7.32 15.42 8.00
C GLY A 160 -7.85 14.66 9.21
N GLY A 161 -8.21 15.36 10.28
CA GLY A 161 -8.94 14.74 11.39
C GLY A 161 -10.25 14.12 10.90
N GLU A 162 -11.17 14.96 10.44
CA GLU A 162 -12.35 14.57 9.67
C GLU A 162 -12.58 15.61 8.57
N PRO A 163 -12.38 15.28 7.29
CA PRO A 163 -12.46 16.25 6.21
C PRO A 163 -13.84 16.88 6.05
N LEU A 164 -14.91 16.15 6.39
CA LEU A 164 -16.29 16.64 6.28
C LEU A 164 -16.65 17.70 7.32
N LEU A 165 -15.82 17.97 8.32
CA LEU A 165 -15.97 19.12 9.20
C LEU A 165 -15.70 20.45 8.49
N ASN A 166 -14.98 20.43 7.38
CA ASN A 166 -14.69 21.63 6.59
C ASN A 166 -15.12 21.48 5.13
N GLN A 167 -16.35 20.99 4.91
CA GLN A 167 -16.92 20.83 3.57
C GLN A 167 -16.88 22.13 2.76
N ARG A 168 -17.03 23.27 3.43
CA ARG A 168 -17.02 24.59 2.76
C ARG A 168 -15.72 24.87 2.04
N ILE A 169 -14.60 24.36 2.54
CA ILE A 169 -13.31 24.53 1.87
C ILE A 169 -13.15 23.54 0.72
N ILE A 170 -13.71 22.32 0.85
CA ILE A 170 -13.79 21.36 -0.26
C ILE A 170 -14.60 21.97 -1.41
N ASP A 171 -15.82 22.46 -1.13
CA ASP A 171 -16.66 23.16 -2.11
C ASP A 171 -15.89 24.29 -2.79
N TYR A 172 -15.22 25.14 -2.00
CA TYR A 172 -14.47 26.27 -2.51
C TYR A 172 -13.32 25.87 -3.46
N ILE A 173 -12.50 24.89 -3.06
CA ILE A 173 -11.39 24.41 -3.90
C ILE A 173 -11.92 23.80 -5.19
N VAL A 174 -12.96 22.98 -5.11
CA VAL A 174 -13.61 22.34 -6.26
C VAL A 174 -14.17 23.36 -7.23
N ASP A 175 -14.88 24.37 -6.73
CA ASP A 175 -15.43 25.46 -7.57
C ASP A 175 -14.31 26.20 -8.29
N ARG A 176 -13.24 26.55 -7.57
CA ARG A 176 -12.08 27.25 -8.18
C ARG A 176 -11.37 26.39 -9.22
N LEU A 177 -11.18 25.08 -8.99
CA LEU A 177 -10.59 24.20 -9.98
C LEU A 177 -11.45 24.04 -11.24
N ASN A 178 -12.79 24.00 -11.07
CA ASN A 178 -13.73 23.95 -12.19
C ASN A 178 -13.74 25.28 -12.97
N GLU A 179 -13.77 26.43 -12.30
CA GLU A 179 -13.69 27.77 -12.94
C GLU A 179 -12.39 27.94 -13.75
N LEU A 180 -11.29 27.35 -13.30
CA LEU A 180 -10.00 27.39 -13.96
C LEU A 180 -9.81 26.26 -15.00
N GLU A 181 -10.85 25.46 -15.23
CA GLU A 181 -10.85 24.32 -16.14
C GLU A 181 -9.70 23.32 -15.87
N ILE A 182 -9.30 23.16 -14.59
CA ILE A 182 -8.28 22.24 -14.17
C ILE A 182 -8.91 20.84 -13.98
N PRO A 183 -8.51 19.84 -14.78
CA PRO A 183 -9.03 18.50 -14.61
C PRO A 183 -8.52 17.87 -13.30
N PHE A 184 -9.41 17.24 -12.56
CA PHE A 184 -9.05 16.51 -11.35
C PHE A 184 -10.00 15.34 -11.11
N THR A 185 -9.57 14.42 -10.27
CA THR A 185 -10.38 13.41 -9.61
C THR A 185 -10.10 13.44 -8.12
N SER A 186 -11.06 13.02 -7.31
CA SER A 186 -10.82 12.99 -5.87
C SER A 186 -11.18 11.66 -5.23
N THR A 187 -10.58 11.42 -4.08
CA THR A 187 -10.86 10.35 -3.13
C THR A 187 -10.98 10.95 -1.73
N MET A 188 -11.49 10.18 -0.77
CA MET A 188 -11.64 10.67 0.61
C MET A 188 -11.34 9.56 1.61
N ILE A 189 -10.75 9.93 2.74
CA ILE A 189 -10.72 9.11 3.95
C ILE A 189 -11.56 9.83 5.01
N SER A 190 -12.60 9.17 5.49
CA SER A 190 -13.58 9.77 6.41
C SER A 190 -14.09 8.71 7.40
N ASN A 191 -14.54 9.16 8.55
CA ASN A 191 -15.31 8.31 9.46
C ASN A 191 -16.79 8.16 9.04
N ALA A 192 -17.20 8.82 7.98
CA ALA A 192 -18.53 8.82 7.36
C ALA A 192 -19.71 9.27 8.26
N PHE A 193 -19.46 9.74 9.48
CA PHE A 193 -20.54 10.21 10.36
C PHE A 193 -21.27 11.41 9.79
N LEU A 194 -20.56 12.32 9.12
CA LEU A 194 -21.12 13.54 8.50
C LEU A 194 -21.51 13.34 7.03
N LEU A 195 -21.49 12.11 6.54
CA LEU A 195 -21.86 11.76 5.17
C LEU A 195 -23.39 11.63 5.02
N ASN A 196 -24.11 12.68 5.38
CA ASN A 196 -25.56 12.76 5.25
C ASN A 196 -26.01 13.01 3.80
N GLU A 197 -27.32 13.06 3.55
CA GLU A 197 -27.88 13.26 2.21
C GLU A 197 -27.36 14.53 1.53
N GLU A 198 -27.29 15.64 2.24
CA GLU A 198 -26.78 16.92 1.71
C GLU A 198 -25.31 16.77 1.26
N THR A 199 -24.52 16.02 2.00
CA THR A 199 -23.12 15.75 1.65
C THR A 199 -23.04 14.82 0.44
N ILE A 200 -23.89 13.79 0.38
CA ILE A 200 -23.92 12.83 -0.72
C ILE A 200 -24.22 13.51 -2.06
N GLU A 201 -25.15 14.49 -2.09
CA GLU A 201 -25.48 15.28 -3.28
C GLU A 201 -24.27 16.07 -3.84
N LYS A 202 -23.28 16.39 -3.01
CA LYS A 202 -22.07 17.12 -3.42
C LYS A 202 -20.99 16.25 -4.04
N LEU A 203 -21.03 14.93 -3.87
CA LEU A 203 -19.94 14.03 -4.22
C LEU A 203 -19.64 13.99 -5.72
N GLU A 204 -20.66 14.09 -6.57
CA GLU A 204 -20.49 14.19 -8.01
C GLU A 204 -19.75 15.48 -8.40
N LYS A 205 -20.16 16.62 -7.84
CA LYS A 205 -19.48 17.91 -7.99
C LYS A 205 -18.02 17.82 -7.55
N TRP A 206 -17.75 17.12 -6.45
CA TRP A 206 -16.39 16.89 -5.94
C TRP A 206 -15.60 15.88 -6.77
N LYS A 207 -16.20 15.28 -7.81
CA LYS A 207 -15.61 14.24 -8.66
C LYS A 207 -15.02 13.08 -7.84
N LEU A 208 -15.73 12.74 -6.73
CA LEU A 208 -15.30 11.70 -5.81
C LEU A 208 -15.44 10.32 -6.47
N LYS A 209 -14.35 9.57 -6.54
CA LYS A 209 -14.30 8.23 -7.12
C LYS A 209 -14.43 7.14 -6.06
N SER A 210 -13.82 7.36 -4.91
CA SER A 210 -13.87 6.41 -3.81
C SER A 210 -13.74 7.08 -2.46
N ILE A 211 -14.31 6.42 -1.45
CA ILE A 211 -14.17 6.79 -0.05
C ILE A 211 -13.71 5.58 0.75
N GLN A 212 -12.70 5.78 1.59
CA GLN A 212 -12.34 4.82 2.61
C GLN A 212 -13.03 5.20 3.91
N VAL A 213 -13.77 4.26 4.47
CA VAL A 213 -14.43 4.40 5.77
C VAL A 213 -13.80 3.44 6.77
N THR A 214 -13.36 3.95 7.92
CA THR A 214 -12.81 3.09 8.99
C THR A 214 -13.93 2.65 9.91
N LEU A 215 -14.17 1.34 9.99
CA LEU A 215 -15.26 0.74 10.76
C LEU A 215 -14.68 -0.33 11.69
N ASP A 216 -14.36 0.05 12.94
CA ASP A 216 -13.59 -0.77 13.89
C ASP A 216 -14.51 -1.52 14.86
N GLY A 217 -15.21 -2.52 14.36
CA GLY A 217 -16.21 -3.28 15.07
C GLY A 217 -17.64 -2.92 14.69
N ILE A 218 -18.60 -3.50 15.36
CA ILE A 218 -20.05 -3.29 15.18
C ILE A 218 -20.68 -2.76 16.48
N ASN A 219 -21.81 -2.05 16.35
CA ASN A 219 -22.61 -1.56 17.47
C ASN A 219 -21.79 -0.83 18.56
N ASP A 220 -21.90 -1.29 19.80
CA ASP A 220 -21.22 -0.68 20.96
C ASP A 220 -19.71 -0.71 20.87
N ASP A 221 -19.11 -1.73 20.27
CA ASP A 221 -17.66 -1.82 20.12
C ASP A 221 -17.12 -0.74 19.15
N TYR A 222 -17.85 -0.50 18.06
CA TYR A 222 -17.59 0.64 17.19
C TYR A 222 -17.70 1.98 17.91
N ASN A 223 -18.83 2.18 18.64
CA ASN A 223 -19.09 3.41 19.36
C ASN A 223 -18.00 3.71 20.40
N LYS A 224 -17.52 2.68 21.12
CA LYS A 224 -16.39 2.78 22.07
C LYS A 224 -15.07 3.10 21.36
N ALA A 225 -14.76 2.41 20.28
CA ALA A 225 -13.51 2.59 19.56
C ALA A 225 -13.36 3.98 18.95
N LYS A 226 -14.46 4.52 18.39
CA LYS A 226 -14.51 5.85 17.79
C LYS A 226 -14.65 6.96 18.81
N ASN A 227 -15.40 6.75 19.87
CA ASN A 227 -15.64 7.70 20.95
C ASN A 227 -15.99 9.10 20.39
N TYR A 228 -17.14 9.19 19.70
CA TYR A 228 -17.60 10.44 19.10
C TYR A 228 -17.93 11.49 20.16
N VAL A 229 -17.76 12.74 19.80
CA VAL A 229 -18.12 13.88 20.69
C VAL A 229 -19.64 14.08 20.83
N TYR A 230 -20.44 13.40 20.02
CA TYR A 230 -21.90 13.41 20.06
C TYR A 230 -22.39 12.24 20.92
N THR A 231 -22.97 12.55 22.08
CA THR A 231 -23.36 11.53 23.07
C THR A 231 -24.77 11.00 22.91
N ASP A 232 -25.63 11.73 22.19
CA ASP A 232 -27.08 11.44 22.12
C ASP A 232 -27.47 10.72 20.81
N VAL A 233 -26.50 10.26 20.04
CA VAL A 233 -26.70 9.63 18.74
C VAL A 233 -25.97 8.30 18.69
N ASP A 234 -26.63 7.26 18.21
CA ASP A 234 -25.95 6.00 17.85
C ASP A 234 -25.10 6.22 16.60
N ALA A 235 -23.80 6.36 16.84
CA ALA A 235 -22.84 6.66 15.77
C ALA A 235 -22.70 5.50 14.81
N TYR A 236 -22.78 4.26 15.27
CA TYR A 236 -22.72 3.07 14.43
C TYR A 236 -23.87 3.06 13.42
N LEU A 237 -25.12 3.16 13.91
CA LEU A 237 -26.30 3.18 13.05
C LEU A 237 -26.26 4.37 12.09
N THR A 238 -25.80 5.54 12.54
CA THR A 238 -25.65 6.71 11.67
C THR A 238 -24.69 6.42 10.51
N VAL A 239 -23.54 5.84 10.79
CA VAL A 239 -22.52 5.56 9.76
C VAL A 239 -22.98 4.45 8.81
N ILE A 240 -23.59 3.38 9.30
CA ILE A 240 -24.13 2.30 8.46
C ILE A 240 -25.20 2.86 7.50
N ASN A 241 -26.14 3.65 8.00
CA ASN A 241 -27.17 4.29 7.18
C ASN A 241 -26.57 5.23 6.12
N ASN A 242 -25.55 6.01 6.49
CA ASN A 242 -24.85 6.87 5.56
C ASN A 242 -24.14 6.08 4.46
N ILE A 243 -23.53 4.93 4.78
CA ILE A 243 -22.90 4.05 3.78
C ILE A 243 -23.95 3.46 2.84
N HIS A 244 -25.11 3.00 3.35
CA HIS A 244 -26.21 2.52 2.51
C HIS A 244 -26.70 3.60 1.55
N ASN A 245 -27.00 4.80 2.05
CA ASN A 245 -27.42 5.93 1.23
C ASN A 245 -26.40 6.29 0.15
N LEU A 246 -25.10 6.27 0.48
CA LEU A 246 -24.03 6.50 -0.48
C LEU A 246 -24.02 5.46 -1.60
N LEU A 247 -24.08 4.17 -1.23
CA LEU A 247 -24.05 3.05 -2.17
C LEU A 247 -25.27 3.02 -3.07
N GLU A 248 -26.45 3.38 -2.54
CA GLU A 248 -27.69 3.42 -3.28
C GLU A 248 -27.75 4.60 -4.26
N LYS A 249 -27.37 5.80 -3.80
CA LYS A 249 -27.56 7.05 -4.54
C LYS A 249 -26.42 7.43 -5.48
N THR A 250 -25.24 6.77 -5.37
CA THR A 250 -24.06 7.17 -6.14
C THR A 250 -23.32 5.99 -6.76
N ASN A 251 -22.35 6.32 -7.64
CA ASN A 251 -21.37 5.36 -8.18
C ASN A 251 -20.01 5.43 -7.46
N VAL A 252 -19.93 6.07 -6.30
CA VAL A 252 -18.72 6.14 -5.50
C VAL A 252 -18.40 4.78 -4.91
N SER A 253 -17.17 4.32 -5.09
CA SER A 253 -16.72 3.06 -4.49
C SER A 253 -16.41 3.26 -3.00
N VAL A 254 -16.84 2.31 -2.17
CA VAL A 254 -16.60 2.33 -0.73
C VAL A 254 -15.58 1.25 -0.36
N SER A 255 -14.58 1.62 0.42
CA SER A 255 -13.64 0.68 1.01
C SER A 255 -13.76 0.74 2.53
N ILE A 256 -14.35 -0.28 3.14
CA ILE A 256 -14.42 -0.40 4.60
C ILE A 256 -13.09 -0.95 5.10
N ARG A 257 -12.39 -0.17 5.89
CA ARG A 257 -11.19 -0.57 6.62
C ARG A 257 -11.55 -0.98 8.04
N ILE A 258 -11.12 -2.17 8.44
CA ILE A 258 -11.22 -2.65 9.81
C ILE A 258 -9.81 -2.70 10.39
N ASN A 259 -9.58 -2.01 11.49
CA ASN A 259 -8.29 -2.06 12.19
C ASN A 259 -8.29 -3.22 13.17
N ALA A 260 -7.31 -4.12 13.03
CA ALA A 260 -7.11 -5.25 13.91
C ALA A 260 -5.96 -5.00 14.90
N ASN A 261 -6.19 -5.28 16.15
CA ASN A 261 -5.20 -5.31 17.20
C ASN A 261 -5.32 -6.60 18.04
N THR A 262 -4.49 -6.78 19.04
CA THR A 262 -4.50 -7.97 19.90
C THR A 262 -5.80 -8.12 20.70
N ASP A 263 -6.50 -7.04 20.99
CA ASP A 263 -7.71 -7.04 21.80
C ASP A 263 -8.94 -7.48 20.99
N ASN A 264 -9.04 -7.03 19.73
CA ASN A 264 -10.25 -7.25 18.92
C ASN A 264 -10.15 -8.42 17.94
N ILE A 265 -8.96 -8.94 17.65
CA ILE A 265 -8.70 -9.94 16.58
C ILE A 265 -9.62 -11.18 16.68
N ASN A 266 -10.00 -11.57 17.89
CA ASN A 266 -10.84 -12.75 18.13
C ASN A 266 -12.31 -12.52 17.74
N ASN A 267 -12.78 -11.29 17.77
CA ASN A 267 -14.17 -10.93 17.50
C ASN A 267 -14.39 -10.54 16.04
N LEU A 268 -13.35 -10.11 15.33
CA LEU A 268 -13.46 -9.58 13.98
C LEU A 268 -14.03 -10.55 12.95
N TYR A 269 -13.97 -11.86 13.19
CA TYR A 269 -14.58 -12.84 12.30
C TYR A 269 -16.10 -12.65 12.17
N GLU A 270 -16.80 -12.54 13.31
CA GLU A 270 -18.26 -12.35 13.33
C GLU A 270 -18.62 -10.95 12.84
N ASP A 271 -17.84 -9.92 13.16
CA ASP A 271 -18.03 -8.56 12.66
C ASP A 271 -17.95 -8.50 11.12
N ILE A 272 -16.95 -9.14 10.53
CA ILE A 272 -16.78 -9.21 9.07
C ILE A 272 -17.94 -9.97 8.43
N LYS A 273 -18.35 -11.08 9.02
CA LYS A 273 -19.48 -11.88 8.53
C LYS A 273 -20.78 -11.07 8.54
N PHE A 274 -21.02 -10.34 9.63
CA PHE A 274 -22.15 -9.43 9.74
C PHE A 274 -22.11 -8.35 8.65
N LEU A 275 -20.99 -7.65 8.49
CA LEU A 275 -20.84 -6.59 7.49
C LEU A 275 -20.95 -7.13 6.06
N LYS A 276 -20.48 -8.35 5.80
CA LYS A 276 -20.66 -8.99 4.49
C LYS A 276 -22.12 -9.29 4.18
N GLU A 277 -22.91 -9.71 5.17
CA GLU A 277 -24.34 -9.92 4.99
C GLU A 277 -25.09 -8.58 4.85
N GLU A 278 -24.74 -7.57 5.66
CA GLU A 278 -25.32 -6.23 5.63
C GLU A 278 -25.16 -5.57 4.25
N PHE A 279 -23.98 -5.71 3.64
CA PHE A 279 -23.66 -5.07 2.36
C PHE A 279 -23.56 -6.05 1.19
N LYS A 280 -24.16 -7.25 1.26
CA LYS A 280 -24.00 -8.33 0.27
C LYS A 280 -24.27 -7.92 -1.16
N ASP A 281 -25.27 -7.06 -1.38
CA ASP A 281 -25.69 -6.62 -2.71
C ASP A 281 -24.68 -5.66 -3.38
N TYR A 282 -23.76 -5.10 -2.61
CA TYR A 282 -22.75 -4.14 -3.07
C TYR A 282 -21.33 -4.71 -3.09
N LEU A 283 -21.12 -5.86 -2.44
CA LEU A 283 -19.80 -6.50 -2.40
C LEU A 283 -19.28 -6.81 -3.79
N GLN A 284 -17.98 -6.57 -4.01
CA GLN A 284 -17.28 -6.76 -5.28
C GLN A 284 -17.74 -5.88 -6.45
N GLN A 285 -18.80 -5.10 -6.28
CA GLN A 285 -19.25 -4.13 -7.27
C GLN A 285 -18.79 -2.72 -6.91
N LYS A 286 -19.32 -2.20 -5.80
CA LYS A 286 -19.04 -0.84 -5.30
C LYS A 286 -18.41 -0.84 -3.90
N LEU A 287 -18.45 -1.96 -3.16
CA LEU A 287 -17.96 -2.05 -1.80
C LEU A 287 -16.93 -3.15 -1.64
N SER A 288 -15.86 -2.80 -0.94
CA SER A 288 -14.83 -3.74 -0.48
C SER A 288 -14.62 -3.62 1.01
N ILE A 289 -14.29 -4.74 1.67
CA ILE A 289 -13.91 -4.78 3.08
C ILE A 289 -12.48 -5.31 3.16
N TYR A 290 -11.64 -4.69 3.99
CA TYR A 290 -10.32 -5.21 4.26
C TYR A 290 -9.91 -5.01 5.71
N VAL A 291 -9.04 -5.88 6.20
CA VAL A 291 -8.51 -5.83 7.57
C VAL A 291 -7.06 -5.39 7.53
N ALA A 292 -6.71 -4.42 8.34
CA ALA A 292 -5.35 -3.91 8.47
C ALA A 292 -4.86 -3.98 9.92
N PRO A 293 -3.63 -4.40 10.17
CA PRO A 293 -3.07 -4.38 11.53
C PRO A 293 -2.92 -2.94 12.01
N LEU A 294 -3.22 -2.72 13.27
CA LEU A 294 -3.07 -1.44 13.95
C LEU A 294 -1.69 -1.36 14.61
N PHE A 295 -0.70 -0.89 13.85
CA PHE A 295 0.67 -0.77 14.34
C PHE A 295 0.79 0.18 15.54
N GLY A 296 1.66 -0.17 16.49
CA GLY A 296 1.83 0.56 17.76
C GLY A 296 0.82 0.19 18.86
N TYR A 297 -0.15 -0.67 18.53
CA TYR A 297 -1.15 -1.21 19.46
C TYR A 297 -1.19 -2.74 19.47
N LEU A 298 -0.15 -3.36 18.91
CA LEU A 298 0.09 -4.77 19.07
C LEU A 298 0.90 -4.93 20.35
N ASP A 299 0.37 -5.68 21.30
CA ASP A 299 1.09 -6.01 22.52
C ASP A 299 2.27 -6.93 22.16
N GLU A 300 3.48 -6.42 22.24
CA GLU A 300 4.72 -7.16 21.96
C GLU A 300 4.93 -8.31 22.94
N THR A 301 4.25 -8.28 24.10
CA THR A 301 4.25 -9.36 25.09
C THR A 301 3.16 -10.42 24.82
N TYR A 302 2.32 -10.20 23.81
CA TYR A 302 1.27 -11.15 23.43
C TYR A 302 1.91 -12.43 22.89
N GLU A 303 1.93 -13.45 23.73
CA GLU A 303 2.31 -14.79 23.36
C GLU A 303 1.06 -15.60 22.93
N PRO A 304 1.02 -16.12 21.71
CA PRO A 304 2.04 -15.97 20.68
C PRO A 304 1.64 -14.90 19.65
N ILE A 305 2.50 -13.94 19.36
CA ILE A 305 2.28 -12.95 18.30
C ILE A 305 1.98 -13.62 16.94
N ASN A 306 2.46 -14.84 16.75
CA ASN A 306 2.12 -15.68 15.59
C ASN A 306 0.62 -16.00 15.53
N ASP A 307 -0.09 -16.10 16.65
CA ASP A 307 -1.55 -16.34 16.66
C ASP A 307 -2.31 -15.14 16.11
N PHE A 308 -1.93 -13.91 16.50
CA PHE A 308 -2.50 -12.70 15.93
C PHE A 308 -2.35 -12.65 14.39
N TRP A 309 -1.16 -12.96 13.90
CA TRP A 309 -0.89 -12.90 12.46
C TRP A 309 -1.60 -14.01 11.68
N ASN A 310 -1.68 -15.22 12.24
CA ASN A 310 -2.44 -16.32 11.65
C ASN A 310 -3.94 -16.00 11.58
N LYS A 311 -4.50 -15.40 12.63
CA LYS A 311 -5.90 -14.94 12.65
C LYS A 311 -6.12 -13.80 11.66
N LEU A 312 -5.24 -12.82 11.63
CA LEU A 312 -5.32 -11.71 10.67
C LEU A 312 -5.33 -12.22 9.22
N GLU A 313 -4.49 -13.21 8.94
CA GLU A 313 -4.44 -13.83 7.62
C GLU A 313 -5.74 -14.55 7.27
N ALA A 314 -6.24 -15.37 8.18
CA ALA A 314 -7.53 -16.05 8.01
C ALA A 314 -8.66 -15.03 7.76
N LEU A 315 -8.67 -13.90 8.48
CA LEU A 315 -9.61 -12.82 8.24
C LEU A 315 -9.44 -12.18 6.85
N GLN A 316 -8.20 -11.97 6.39
CA GLN A 316 -7.92 -11.43 5.06
C GLN A 316 -8.38 -12.37 3.93
N GLU A 317 -8.31 -13.68 4.13
CA GLU A 317 -8.87 -14.67 3.20
C GLU A 317 -10.40 -14.59 3.13
N ILE A 318 -11.07 -14.39 4.27
CA ILE A 318 -12.53 -14.31 4.35
C ILE A 318 -13.05 -13.06 3.64
N VAL A 319 -12.39 -11.92 3.78
CA VAL A 319 -12.83 -10.66 3.15
C VAL A 319 -12.66 -10.68 1.64
N ASN A 320 -12.03 -11.72 1.06
CA ASN A 320 -11.73 -11.77 -0.36
C ASN A 320 -11.28 -10.39 -0.83
N VAL A 321 -10.07 -9.99 -0.40
CA VAL A 321 -9.55 -8.64 -0.68
C VAL A 321 -9.78 -8.35 -2.13
N SER A 322 -10.79 -7.54 -2.40
CA SER A 322 -11.08 -7.12 -3.76
C SER A 322 -9.82 -6.45 -4.31
N PRO A 323 -9.45 -6.74 -5.56
CA PRO A 323 -8.34 -6.08 -6.22
C PRO A 323 -8.48 -4.56 -6.34
N LEU A 324 -9.57 -3.96 -5.82
CA LEU A 324 -9.75 -2.51 -5.67
C LEU A 324 -8.77 -1.88 -4.67
N ASN A 325 -8.08 -2.68 -3.86
CA ASN A 325 -7.00 -2.16 -3.04
C ASN A 325 -5.85 -1.72 -3.93
N CYS A 326 -6.01 -0.48 -4.30
CA CYS A 326 -5.06 0.51 -4.75
C CYS A 326 -3.67 -0.04 -5.07
N CYS A 327 -3.19 0.31 -6.21
CA CYS A 327 -1.82 0.29 -6.67
C CYS A 327 -1.31 -0.97 -7.34
N ASP A 328 -2.04 -2.07 -7.40
CA ASP A 328 -1.55 -3.26 -8.12
C ASP A 328 -2.49 -3.73 -9.23
N THR A 329 -2.67 -2.88 -10.24
CA THR A 329 -3.37 -3.23 -11.48
C THR A 329 -2.67 -4.33 -12.30
N SER A 330 -1.44 -4.69 -11.91
CA SER A 330 -0.67 -5.73 -12.59
C SER A 330 -1.14 -7.14 -12.24
N LEU A 331 -1.65 -7.36 -11.03
CA LEU A 331 -2.17 -8.66 -10.59
C LEU A 331 -3.35 -9.13 -11.45
N ASN A 332 -4.22 -8.20 -11.86
CA ASN A 332 -5.41 -8.52 -12.64
C ASN A 332 -5.12 -8.82 -14.13
N LYS A 333 -3.87 -8.68 -14.58
CA LYS A 333 -3.49 -8.88 -15.98
C LYS A 333 -2.92 -10.26 -16.29
N GLY A 334 -2.74 -11.11 -15.26
CA GLY A 334 -2.17 -12.46 -15.45
C GLY A 334 -0.80 -12.43 -16.16
N THR A 335 0.04 -11.45 -15.88
CA THR A 335 1.35 -11.30 -16.51
C THR A 335 2.43 -11.17 -15.44
N PHE A 336 3.47 -11.98 -15.59
CA PHE A 336 4.67 -11.82 -14.76
C PHE A 336 5.51 -10.64 -15.27
N LYS A 337 5.55 -9.58 -14.47
CA LYS A 337 6.34 -8.38 -14.78
C LYS A 337 7.36 -8.11 -13.67
N ARG A 338 8.40 -7.35 -14.02
CA ARG A 338 9.38 -6.83 -13.08
C ARG A 338 8.86 -5.58 -12.38
N GLU A 339 7.79 -5.74 -11.65
CA GLU A 339 7.22 -4.67 -10.83
C GLU A 339 7.58 -4.93 -9.37
N ARG A 340 7.83 -3.87 -8.61
CA ARG A 340 8.06 -4.01 -7.18
C ARG A 340 6.84 -4.66 -6.54
N ILE A 341 7.09 -5.60 -5.64
CA ILE A 341 6.02 -6.31 -4.92
C ILE A 341 5.35 -5.37 -3.92
N ASP A 342 6.09 -4.41 -3.37
CA ASP A 342 5.55 -3.34 -2.54
C ASP A 342 5.19 -2.13 -3.40
N GLY A 343 4.02 -1.56 -3.13
CA GLY A 343 3.56 -0.34 -3.80
C GLY A 343 4.57 0.81 -3.69
N TYR A 344 4.47 1.77 -4.58
CA TYR A 344 5.34 2.95 -4.54
C TYR A 344 4.80 3.97 -3.54
N CYS A 345 5.61 4.29 -2.54
CA CYS A 345 5.33 5.40 -1.64
C CYS A 345 5.38 6.74 -2.39
N MET A 346 4.41 7.62 -2.16
CA MET A 346 4.36 8.95 -2.77
C MET A 346 5.56 9.82 -2.37
N ALA A 347 6.00 9.71 -1.12
CA ALA A 347 7.16 10.42 -0.60
C ALA A 347 8.45 10.04 -1.35
N TYR A 348 8.59 8.77 -1.74
CA TYR A 348 9.75 8.30 -2.50
C TYR A 348 9.76 8.81 -3.94
N LYS A 349 8.58 8.89 -4.58
CA LYS A 349 8.49 9.33 -5.97
C LYS A 349 8.57 10.84 -6.15
N GLY A 350 8.25 11.60 -5.11
CA GLY A 350 8.16 13.05 -5.20
C GLY A 350 7.10 13.57 -6.18
N MET A 351 6.09 12.76 -6.50
CA MET A 351 4.99 13.12 -7.40
C MET A 351 3.72 13.49 -6.64
N GLY A 352 3.73 13.35 -5.33
CA GLY A 352 2.63 13.67 -4.45
C GLY A 352 3.12 14.32 -3.16
N VAL A 353 2.27 15.15 -2.58
CA VAL A 353 2.55 15.86 -1.33
C VAL A 353 1.31 15.88 -0.45
N VAL A 354 1.55 16.03 0.84
CA VAL A 354 0.53 16.35 1.83
C VAL A 354 0.56 17.85 2.10
N VAL A 355 -0.62 18.47 2.16
CA VAL A 355 -0.75 19.89 2.50
C VAL A 355 -1.61 20.04 3.75
N THR A 356 -1.06 20.66 4.78
CA THR A 356 -1.75 20.92 6.04
C THR A 356 -2.72 22.11 5.93
N PRO A 357 -3.61 22.32 6.91
CA PRO A 357 -4.51 23.48 6.92
C PRO A 357 -3.79 24.83 6.91
N LYS A 358 -2.55 24.87 7.36
CA LYS A 358 -1.69 26.08 7.31
C LYS A 358 -0.87 26.21 6.03
N GLY A 359 -1.00 25.28 5.11
CA GLY A 359 -0.25 25.30 3.85
C GLY A 359 1.18 24.75 3.95
N ILE A 360 1.52 24.05 5.03
CA ILE A 360 2.79 23.33 5.12
C ILE A 360 2.76 22.13 4.18
N ILE A 361 3.88 21.88 3.52
CA ILE A 361 4.04 20.75 2.60
C ILE A 361 4.89 19.67 3.27
N ALA A 362 4.39 18.44 3.27
CA ALA A 362 5.10 17.28 3.77
C ALA A 362 5.10 16.12 2.75
N PRO A 363 6.02 15.14 2.83
CA PRO A 363 6.09 14.03 1.90
C PRO A 363 5.00 12.98 2.10
N CYS A 364 4.41 12.87 3.29
CA CYS A 364 3.32 11.95 3.61
C CYS A 364 2.46 12.45 4.78
N GLU A 365 1.36 11.74 5.05
CA GLU A 365 0.40 12.08 6.10
C GLU A 365 0.94 11.90 7.54
N HIS A 366 1.98 11.12 7.73
CA HIS A 366 2.68 11.00 9.02
C HIS A 366 3.60 12.21 9.23
N ILE A 367 2.99 13.37 9.39
CA ILE A 367 3.69 14.66 9.41
C ILE A 367 4.44 14.84 10.71
N LYS A 368 5.75 15.09 10.60
CA LYS A 368 6.58 15.60 11.67
C LYS A 368 7.22 16.89 11.19
N GLU A 369 7.50 17.81 12.09
CA GLU A 369 8.13 19.10 11.72
C GLU A 369 9.47 18.92 11.01
N GLU A 370 10.24 17.94 11.42
CA GLU A 370 11.53 17.59 10.82
C GLU A 370 11.42 17.08 9.36
N ASP A 371 10.21 16.69 8.93
CA ASP A 371 9.95 16.16 7.59
C ASP A 371 9.22 17.17 6.68
N TYR A 372 9.07 18.42 7.11
CA TYR A 372 8.46 19.44 6.28
C TYR A 372 9.35 19.77 5.06
N LEU A 373 8.73 19.72 3.88
CA LEU A 373 9.39 20.05 2.61
C LEU A 373 9.44 21.54 2.33
N GLY A 374 8.56 22.31 2.97
CA GLY A 374 8.36 23.74 2.75
C GLY A 374 6.91 24.13 2.95
N ASP A 375 6.43 25.13 2.22
CA ASP A 375 5.05 25.58 2.25
C ASP A 375 4.54 25.99 0.86
N ILE A 376 3.21 26.12 0.71
CA ILE A 376 2.57 26.41 -0.59
C ILE A 376 2.87 27.81 -1.12
N VAL A 377 3.37 28.74 -0.30
CA VAL A 377 3.70 30.12 -0.71
C VAL A 377 5.15 30.20 -1.20
N ASN A 378 6.07 29.67 -0.38
CA ASN A 378 7.53 29.71 -0.68
C ASN A 378 7.98 28.52 -1.53
N GLY A 379 7.15 27.48 -1.65
CA GLY A 379 7.47 26.28 -2.39
C GLY A 379 8.25 25.24 -1.57
N ILE A 380 8.85 24.29 -2.27
CA ILE A 380 9.64 23.23 -1.66
C ILE A 380 11.07 23.73 -1.51
N THR A 381 11.48 23.96 -0.27
CA THR A 381 12.76 24.61 0.07
C THR A 381 13.71 23.68 0.82
N ASN A 382 13.19 22.60 1.46
CA ASN A 382 13.98 21.71 2.29
C ASN A 382 14.48 20.49 1.51
N ILE A 383 15.58 20.69 0.77
CA ILE A 383 16.21 19.65 -0.05
C ILE A 383 16.78 18.51 0.82
N ASP A 384 17.16 18.79 2.05
CA ASP A 384 17.74 17.77 2.93
C ASP A 384 16.71 16.73 3.38
N VAL A 385 15.46 17.14 3.56
CA VAL A 385 14.35 16.19 3.77
C VAL A 385 14.16 15.29 2.54
N ILE A 386 14.22 15.87 1.33
CA ILE A 386 14.12 15.09 0.10
C ILE A 386 15.23 14.04 0.05
N LYS A 387 16.45 14.41 0.37
CA LYS A 387 17.59 13.50 0.43
C LYS A 387 17.37 12.42 1.50
N LYS A 388 16.98 12.83 2.72
CA LYS A 388 16.69 11.91 3.83
C LYS A 388 15.69 10.81 3.43
N TRP A 389 14.63 11.15 2.71
CA TRP A 389 13.61 10.20 2.28
C TRP A 389 14.04 9.31 1.11
N GLN A 390 15.12 9.62 0.45
CA GLN A 390 15.60 8.91 -0.73
C GLN A 390 16.93 8.20 -0.56
N TYR A 391 17.74 8.65 0.38
CA TYR A 391 19.00 7.98 0.69
C TYR A 391 18.83 6.98 1.83
N PHE A 392 19.33 5.79 1.57
CA PHE A 392 19.43 4.72 2.56
C PHE A 392 20.79 4.83 3.26
N ASP A 393 20.78 4.92 4.57
CA ASP A 393 21.99 4.80 5.36
C ASP A 393 22.49 3.33 5.32
N GLY A 394 23.80 3.14 5.15
CA GLY A 394 24.40 1.81 4.95
C GLY A 394 24.21 0.84 6.12
N ASN A 395 24.08 1.36 7.36
CA ASN A 395 24.06 0.55 8.57
C ASN A 395 22.89 -0.46 8.66
N GLU A 396 21.80 -0.18 8.01
CA GLU A 396 20.59 -1.00 8.11
C GLU A 396 20.44 -1.97 6.97
N ILE A 397 21.13 -1.71 5.88
CA ILE A 397 21.36 -2.67 4.83
C ILE A 397 22.15 -3.86 5.41
N ASP A 398 23.02 -3.61 6.39
CA ASP A 398 23.80 -4.65 7.06
C ASP A 398 22.94 -5.69 7.79
N PHE A 399 21.81 -5.29 8.37
CA PHE A 399 20.88 -6.27 8.96
C PHE A 399 20.30 -7.22 7.90
N CYS A 400 19.82 -6.69 6.78
CA CYS A 400 19.26 -7.50 5.69
C CYS A 400 20.33 -8.40 5.06
N LYS A 401 21.54 -7.89 4.91
CA LYS A 401 22.71 -8.61 4.39
C LYS A 401 23.13 -9.74 5.34
N LYS A 402 23.31 -9.45 6.64
CA LYS A 402 23.66 -10.43 7.66
C LYS A 402 22.63 -11.55 7.78
N ASN A 403 21.36 -11.23 7.66
CA ASN A 403 20.28 -12.20 7.74
C ASN A 403 19.94 -12.88 6.40
N LYS A 404 20.65 -12.54 5.30
CA LYS A 404 20.43 -13.09 3.95
C LYS A 404 18.94 -13.11 3.59
N CYS A 405 18.24 -11.98 3.85
CA CYS A 405 16.80 -11.89 3.66
C CYS A 405 16.43 -12.14 2.19
N PRO A 406 15.63 -13.17 1.86
CA PRO A 406 15.26 -13.48 0.48
C PRO A 406 14.57 -12.32 -0.24
N TYR A 407 13.86 -11.47 0.52
CA TYR A 407 13.12 -10.34 -0.02
C TYR A 407 13.98 -9.10 -0.24
N HIS A 408 15.16 -9.02 0.37
CA HIS A 408 16.04 -7.84 0.34
C HIS A 408 16.23 -7.21 -1.04
N PRO A 409 16.55 -7.93 -2.12
CA PRO A 409 16.81 -7.34 -3.43
C PRO A 409 15.60 -6.64 -4.07
N MET A 410 14.41 -6.87 -3.54
CA MET A 410 13.13 -6.34 -4.04
C MET A 410 12.41 -5.45 -3.02
N CYS A 411 12.95 -5.35 -1.82
CA CYS A 411 12.30 -4.66 -0.72
C CYS A 411 12.21 -3.16 -1.00
N ALA A 412 11.01 -2.62 -0.91
CA ALA A 412 10.76 -1.17 -0.97
C ALA A 412 10.72 -0.56 0.45
N LYS A 413 11.48 -1.11 1.39
CA LYS A 413 11.58 -0.56 2.73
C LYS A 413 12.16 0.83 2.67
N PHE A 414 11.34 1.81 3.03
CA PHE A 414 11.77 3.19 3.21
C PHE A 414 12.23 3.38 4.65
N TYR A 415 13.46 3.77 4.79
CA TYR A 415 14.16 3.83 6.04
C TYR A 415 13.55 4.77 7.06
N HIS A 416 13.06 5.91 6.60
CA HIS A 416 12.51 6.97 7.44
C HIS A 416 10.99 6.90 7.59
N CYS A 417 10.34 5.84 7.11
CA CYS A 417 8.91 5.67 7.28
C CYS A 417 8.58 5.15 8.68
N ASN A 418 7.93 5.95 9.48
CA ASN A 418 7.51 5.57 10.83
C ASN A 418 6.47 4.43 10.87
N THR A 419 5.85 4.13 9.74
CA THR A 419 4.88 3.03 9.61
C THR A 419 5.51 1.74 9.11
N THR A 420 6.76 1.79 8.61
CA THR A 420 7.49 0.57 8.30
C THR A 420 8.20 0.12 9.57
N THR A 421 7.60 -0.80 10.23
CA THR A 421 8.20 -1.54 11.32
C THR A 421 9.52 -2.15 10.87
N VAL A 422 10.52 -2.03 11.69
CA VAL A 422 11.85 -2.57 11.44
C VAL A 422 11.75 -4.09 11.32
N CYS A 423 12.32 -4.70 10.27
CA CYS A 423 12.37 -6.16 10.10
C CYS A 423 13.26 -6.87 11.15
N GLU A 424 13.53 -6.24 12.29
CA GLU A 424 14.18 -6.82 13.45
C GLU A 424 13.29 -7.86 14.12
N ILE A 425 11.97 -7.72 13.95
CA ILE A 425 10.99 -8.67 14.46
C ILE A 425 10.85 -9.80 13.41
N PRO A 426 11.17 -11.05 13.75
CA PRO A 426 11.10 -12.20 12.84
C PRO A 426 9.75 -12.36 12.14
N GLU A 427 8.66 -12.03 12.83
CA GLU A 427 7.27 -12.13 12.34
C GLU A 427 7.01 -11.19 11.17
N GLN A 428 7.58 -10.01 11.16
CA GLN A 428 7.42 -9.05 10.06
C GLN A 428 8.18 -9.48 8.82
N LYS A 429 9.33 -10.11 9.00
CA LYS A 429 10.05 -10.76 7.91
C LYS A 429 9.19 -11.88 7.32
N TYR A 430 8.59 -12.70 8.17
CA TYR A 430 7.68 -13.77 7.74
C TYR A 430 6.50 -13.24 6.94
N LEU A 431 5.81 -12.20 7.43
CA LEU A 431 4.69 -11.59 6.72
C LEU A 431 5.07 -11.03 5.34
N ARG A 432 6.22 -10.39 5.22
CA ARG A 432 6.69 -9.90 3.93
C ARG A 432 6.95 -11.03 2.95
N LEU A 433 7.61 -12.08 3.41
CA LEU A 433 7.87 -13.26 2.60
C LEU A 433 6.58 -13.96 2.20
N LYS A 434 5.63 -14.07 3.12
CA LYS A 434 4.33 -14.65 2.86
C LYS A 434 3.54 -13.84 1.85
N LYS A 435 3.40 -12.52 2.03
CA LYS A 435 2.76 -11.65 1.04
C LYS A 435 3.39 -11.78 -0.35
N ALA A 436 4.70 -11.91 -0.42
CA ALA A 436 5.39 -12.12 -1.70
C ALA A 436 5.04 -13.48 -2.32
N SER A 437 4.98 -14.54 -1.50
CA SER A 437 4.54 -15.87 -1.92
C SER A 437 3.10 -15.88 -2.41
N ASP A 438 2.17 -15.28 -1.67
CA ASP A 438 0.75 -15.20 -2.03
C ASP A 438 0.55 -14.40 -3.32
N LYS A 439 1.27 -13.30 -3.48
CA LYS A 439 1.27 -12.53 -4.72
C LYS A 439 1.74 -13.37 -5.90
N LEU A 440 2.80 -14.12 -5.72
CA LEU A 440 3.36 -15.02 -6.74
C LEU A 440 2.33 -16.09 -7.14
N LEU A 441 1.68 -16.70 -6.16
CA LEU A 441 0.63 -17.70 -6.34
C LEU A 441 -0.58 -17.14 -7.11
N ARG A 442 -1.12 -16.00 -6.67
CA ARG A 442 -2.25 -15.34 -7.34
C ARG A 442 -1.91 -14.98 -8.78
N THR A 443 -0.71 -14.42 -9.02
CA THR A 443 -0.27 -14.10 -10.38
C THR A 443 -0.23 -15.34 -11.27
N LYS A 444 0.19 -16.49 -10.72
CA LYS A 444 0.21 -17.77 -11.47
C LYS A 444 -1.19 -18.25 -11.79
N ILE A 445 -2.13 -18.20 -10.85
CA ILE A 445 -3.51 -18.60 -11.06
C ILE A 445 -4.15 -17.77 -12.18
N PHE A 446 -3.99 -16.44 -12.15
CA PHE A 446 -4.50 -15.56 -13.20
C PHE A 446 -3.81 -15.78 -14.55
N TYR A 447 -2.52 -16.08 -14.54
CA TYR A 447 -1.78 -16.41 -15.75
C TYR A 447 -2.32 -17.67 -16.42
N ASP A 448 -2.57 -18.73 -15.62
CA ASP A 448 -3.10 -20.00 -16.15
C ASP A 448 -4.51 -19.83 -16.68
N ALA A 449 -5.41 -19.16 -15.95
CA ALA A 449 -6.77 -18.88 -16.40
C ALA A 449 -6.79 -18.09 -17.72
N LYS A 450 -5.89 -17.14 -17.91
CA LYS A 450 -5.77 -16.39 -19.15
C LYS A 450 -5.27 -17.24 -20.31
N ILE A 451 -4.36 -18.17 -20.08
CA ILE A 451 -3.88 -19.12 -21.10
C ILE A 451 -5.02 -20.04 -21.52
N GLU A 452 -5.80 -20.57 -20.55
CA GLU A 452 -6.96 -21.41 -20.83
C GLU A 452 -8.01 -20.66 -21.67
N GLN A 453 -8.29 -19.39 -21.35
CA GLN A 453 -9.21 -18.58 -22.14
C GLN A 453 -8.72 -18.40 -23.57
N ILE A 454 -7.44 -18.09 -23.80
CA ILE A 454 -6.87 -17.95 -25.15
C ILE A 454 -6.98 -19.25 -25.95
N ILE A 455 -6.73 -20.39 -25.32
CA ILE A 455 -6.84 -21.70 -25.94
C ILE A 455 -8.30 -21.99 -26.36
N ASN A 456 -9.26 -21.70 -25.44
CA ASN A 456 -10.68 -21.91 -25.74
C ASN A 456 -11.19 -21.00 -26.86
N ASP A 457 -10.77 -19.75 -26.92
CA ASP A 457 -11.13 -18.80 -27.98
C ASP A 457 -10.56 -19.24 -29.35
N GLN A 458 -9.37 -19.86 -29.37
CA GLN A 458 -8.76 -20.40 -30.60
C GLN A 458 -9.38 -21.72 -31.06
N THR A 459 -9.99 -22.50 -30.16
CA THR A 459 -10.66 -23.76 -30.51
C THR A 459 -12.11 -23.57 -30.98
N HIS A 460 -12.68 -22.38 -30.73
CA HIS A 460 -14.04 -22.03 -31.18
C HIS A 460 -14.06 -21.03 -32.35
N SER A 461 -12.90 -20.64 -32.86
CA SER A 461 -12.70 -19.87 -34.09
C SER A 461 -12.22 -20.80 -35.26
#